data_3b233460ebd536df98b6dbcd43dfe379
#
_entry.id   3b233460ebd536df98b6dbcd43dfe379
#
_cell.length_a   1.000
_cell.length_b   1.000
_cell.length_c   1.000
_cell.angle_alpha   90.00
_cell.angle_beta   90.00
_cell.angle_gamma   90.00
#
_symmetry.space_group_name_H-M   'P 1'
#
loop_
_entity.id
_entity.type
_entity.pdbx_description
1 polymer ?
#
loop_
_entity_poly.entity_id
_entity_poly.type
_entity_poly.pdbx_seq_one_letter_code
_entity_poly.pdbx_strand_id
1 'polypeptide(L)'
;MLTEIKKVSYKAIKELDTETKHLMVYLVQDFDLKLLRRMTDFGLDIFGDLGMDEWGLVPQIRHGNVYVLKEEGKKDLVGIAILMRDWEDIYKAYLFDYAIAEEFRGFGLGYRFLKVIIEDLSEQGFDKISLTVDVENNAAISLYEDKMGFESILYKLDEYGKGHDRFIMELEIKDFLKQ
;
A
#
# COMPACT_ATOMS: atom_id res chain seq x y z
N MET A 1 36.38 -9.34 0.78
CA MET A 1 35.07 -8.81 1.22
C MET A 1 34.31 -8.46 -0.04
N LEU A 2 33.39 -9.31 -0.47
CA LEU A 2 32.58 -9.05 -1.67
C LEU A 2 31.55 -7.99 -1.27
N THR A 3 31.69 -6.78 -1.78
CA THR A 3 30.65 -5.77 -1.71
C THR A 3 29.57 -6.19 -2.70
N GLU A 4 28.52 -6.89 -2.25
CA GLU A 4 27.34 -7.09 -3.06
C GLU A 4 26.76 -5.72 -3.42
N ILE A 5 26.79 -5.42 -4.69
CA ILE A 5 26.09 -4.23 -5.20
C ILE A 5 24.60 -4.57 -5.12
N LYS A 6 23.89 -3.95 -4.17
CA LYS A 6 22.44 -4.06 -4.07
C LYS A 6 21.82 -3.69 -5.41
N LYS A 7 21.10 -4.63 -6.01
CA LYS A 7 20.34 -4.39 -7.24
C LYS A 7 18.89 -4.14 -6.87
N VAL A 8 18.27 -3.16 -7.54
CA VAL A 8 16.83 -3.04 -7.51
C VAL A 8 16.24 -4.30 -8.13
N SER A 9 15.35 -4.96 -7.40
CA SER A 9 14.64 -6.15 -7.86
C SER A 9 13.15 -5.98 -7.62
N TYR A 10 12.37 -6.18 -8.69
CA TYR A 10 10.93 -6.12 -8.69
C TYR A 10 10.35 -7.43 -9.18
N LYS A 11 9.30 -7.91 -8.52
CA LYS A 11 8.38 -8.89 -9.10
C LYS A 11 7.24 -8.10 -9.75
N ALA A 12 7.11 -8.17 -11.08
CA ALA A 12 5.96 -7.61 -11.78
C ALA A 12 4.70 -8.40 -11.39
N ILE A 13 3.65 -7.71 -11.01
CA ILE A 13 2.40 -8.30 -10.57
C ILE A 13 1.34 -8.18 -11.68
N LYS A 14 0.99 -6.95 -12.07
CA LYS A 14 -0.07 -6.71 -13.04
C LYS A 14 0.02 -5.33 -13.68
N GLU A 15 -0.34 -5.25 -14.95
CA GLU A 15 -0.52 -3.98 -15.67
C GLU A 15 -1.81 -3.29 -15.23
N LEU A 16 -1.74 -1.96 -15.09
CA LEU A 16 -2.86 -1.09 -14.76
C LEU A 16 -2.93 0.11 -15.71
N ASP A 17 -2.90 -0.18 -16.99
CA ASP A 17 -2.88 0.87 -18.00
C ASP A 17 -4.09 1.82 -17.89
N THR A 18 -3.81 3.07 -18.19
CA THR A 18 -4.82 4.11 -18.44
C THR A 18 -4.87 4.39 -19.95
N GLU A 19 -5.77 5.26 -20.39
CA GLU A 19 -5.86 5.66 -21.80
C GLU A 19 -4.56 6.27 -22.35
N THR A 20 -3.73 6.84 -21.46
CA THR A 20 -2.53 7.62 -21.86
C THR A 20 -1.23 7.10 -21.27
N LYS A 21 -1.26 6.14 -20.33
CA LYS A 21 -0.07 5.69 -19.60
C LYS A 21 -0.07 4.20 -19.38
N HIS A 22 1.09 3.58 -19.60
CA HIS A 22 1.35 2.18 -19.25
C HIS A 22 1.86 2.11 -17.82
N LEU A 23 1.03 1.63 -16.93
CA LEU A 23 1.33 1.50 -15.51
C LEU A 23 1.50 0.03 -15.14
N MET A 24 2.47 -0.24 -14.27
CA MET A 24 2.74 -1.58 -13.76
C MET A 24 2.80 -1.58 -12.23
N VAL A 25 2.16 -2.55 -11.62
CA VAL A 25 2.29 -2.86 -10.19
C VAL A 25 3.47 -3.79 -10.00
N TYR A 26 4.37 -3.43 -9.11
CA TYR A 26 5.52 -4.23 -8.73
C TYR A 26 5.53 -4.50 -7.22
N LEU A 27 5.90 -5.71 -6.83
CA LEU A 27 6.36 -6.03 -5.48
C LEU A 27 7.88 -5.79 -5.41
N VAL A 28 8.32 -4.95 -4.48
CA VAL A 28 9.73 -4.63 -4.27
C VAL A 28 10.40 -5.78 -3.52
N GLN A 29 11.37 -6.44 -4.16
CA GLN A 29 12.12 -7.56 -3.57
C GLN A 29 13.50 -7.14 -3.06
N ASP A 30 14.12 -6.15 -3.71
CA ASP A 30 15.37 -5.54 -3.28
C ASP A 30 15.46 -4.09 -3.77
N PHE A 31 16.36 -3.30 -3.20
CA PHE A 31 16.46 -1.87 -3.45
C PHE A 31 17.91 -1.39 -3.46
N ASP A 32 18.16 -0.33 -4.22
CA ASP A 32 19.33 0.53 -4.05
C ASP A 32 18.95 1.81 -3.27
N LEU A 33 19.94 2.60 -2.91
CA LEU A 33 19.72 3.87 -2.18
C LEU A 33 18.85 4.86 -2.98
N LYS A 34 18.84 4.77 -4.32
CA LYS A 34 18.05 5.67 -5.16
C LYS A 34 16.58 5.32 -5.13
N LEU A 35 16.25 4.03 -5.16
CA LEU A 35 14.86 3.58 -5.00
C LEU A 35 14.37 3.88 -3.58
N LEU A 36 15.19 3.56 -2.57
CA LEU A 36 14.83 3.81 -1.18
C LEU A 36 14.48 5.29 -0.95
N ARG A 37 15.35 6.21 -1.40
CA ARG A 37 15.07 7.66 -1.30
C ARG A 37 13.80 8.07 -2.04
N ARG A 38 13.57 7.57 -3.27
CA ARG A 38 12.32 7.88 -3.99
C ARG A 38 11.07 7.42 -3.24
N MET A 39 11.13 6.29 -2.55
CA MET A 39 10.00 5.80 -1.75
C MET A 39 9.81 6.64 -0.48
N THR A 40 10.89 7.03 0.21
CA THR A 40 10.78 7.91 1.38
C THR A 40 10.34 9.31 0.99
N ASP A 41 10.90 9.89 -0.09
CA ASP A 41 10.47 11.20 -0.59
C ASP A 41 8.99 11.19 -0.97
N PHE A 42 8.52 10.15 -1.67
CA PHE A 42 7.11 9.96 -2.00
C PHE A 42 6.22 9.89 -0.75
N GLY A 43 6.66 9.17 0.28
CA GLY A 43 5.96 9.10 1.56
C GLY A 43 5.88 10.46 2.26
N LEU A 44 6.99 11.21 2.29
CA LEU A 44 7.04 12.56 2.86
C LEU A 44 6.15 13.54 2.10
N ASP A 45 6.13 13.49 0.77
CA ASP A 45 5.29 14.37 -0.07
C ASP A 45 3.79 14.15 0.20
N ILE A 46 3.38 12.92 0.55
CA ILE A 46 1.98 12.57 0.76
C ILE A 46 1.55 12.70 2.23
N PHE A 47 2.39 12.21 3.15
CA PHE A 47 2.04 12.09 4.58
C PHE A 47 2.72 13.15 5.45
N GLY A 48 3.59 14.01 4.86
CA GLY A 48 4.34 15.01 5.61
C GLY A 48 5.25 14.35 6.66
N ASP A 49 5.31 14.93 7.85
CA ASP A 49 6.13 14.45 8.97
C ASP A 49 5.73 13.03 9.48
N LEU A 50 4.59 12.50 9.02
CA LEU A 50 4.18 11.13 9.31
C LEU A 50 4.72 10.12 8.30
N GLY A 51 5.37 10.59 7.24
CA GLY A 51 6.04 9.74 6.25
C GLY A 51 7.15 8.91 6.88
N MET A 52 7.32 7.69 6.39
CA MET A 52 8.33 6.76 6.89
C MET A 52 9.72 7.12 6.33
N ASP A 53 10.72 7.14 7.20
CA ASP A 53 12.12 7.25 6.81
C ASP A 53 12.73 5.91 6.37
N GLU A 54 14.00 5.91 6.02
CA GLU A 54 14.71 4.70 5.61
C GLU A 54 14.77 3.62 6.71
N TRP A 55 14.80 4.03 7.99
CA TRP A 55 14.83 3.09 9.12
C TRP A 55 13.50 2.33 9.27
N GLY A 56 12.39 3.01 8.99
CA GLY A 56 11.07 2.39 8.94
C GLY A 56 10.86 1.54 7.69
N LEU A 57 11.23 2.07 6.52
CA LEU A 57 10.92 1.45 5.24
C LEU A 57 11.76 0.19 4.93
N VAL A 58 13.04 0.17 5.31
CA VAL A 58 13.92 -1.01 5.05
C VAL A 58 13.39 -2.30 5.69
N PRO A 59 12.97 -2.32 6.98
CA PRO A 59 12.34 -3.50 7.56
C PRO A 59 11.06 -3.94 6.82
N GLN A 60 10.25 -2.99 6.33
CA GLN A 60 9.03 -3.30 5.59
C GLN A 60 9.32 -4.00 4.24
N ILE A 61 10.36 -3.55 3.53
CA ILE A 61 10.78 -4.22 2.30
C ILE A 61 11.33 -5.63 2.58
N ARG A 62 12.02 -5.83 3.71
CA ARG A 62 12.67 -7.10 4.05
C ARG A 62 11.75 -8.14 4.68
N HIS A 63 10.73 -7.72 5.39
CA HIS A 63 9.89 -8.57 6.25
C HIS A 63 8.39 -8.41 6.02
N GLY A 64 7.98 -7.39 5.28
CA GLY A 64 6.63 -7.14 4.82
C GLY A 64 6.53 -7.22 3.30
N ASN A 65 5.45 -6.67 2.76
CA ASN A 65 5.25 -6.51 1.32
C ASN A 65 5.16 -5.01 1.01
N VAL A 66 6.04 -4.52 0.15
CA VAL A 66 5.98 -3.15 -0.36
C VAL A 66 5.68 -3.19 -1.85
N TYR A 67 4.50 -2.72 -2.23
CA TYR A 67 4.10 -2.59 -3.63
C TYR A 67 4.29 -1.16 -4.10
N VAL A 68 4.73 -1.03 -5.34
CA VAL A 68 4.83 0.27 -6.01
C VAL A 68 4.08 0.23 -7.34
N LEU A 69 3.36 1.30 -7.63
CA LEU A 69 2.76 1.54 -8.93
C LEU A 69 3.65 2.54 -9.67
N LYS A 70 4.05 2.21 -10.90
CA LYS A 70 4.95 3.02 -11.72
C LYS A 70 4.51 3.04 -13.16
N GLU A 71 4.79 4.16 -13.85
CA GLU A 71 4.77 4.23 -15.32
C GLU A 71 5.98 3.51 -15.88
N GLU A 72 5.78 2.68 -16.89
CA GLU A 72 6.86 1.94 -17.54
C GLU A 72 7.92 2.91 -18.11
N GLY A 73 9.20 2.60 -17.87
CA GLY A 73 10.31 3.45 -18.28
C GLY A 73 10.55 4.70 -17.43
N LYS A 74 9.64 5.05 -16.53
CA LYS A 74 9.79 6.17 -15.58
C LYS A 74 10.37 5.73 -14.24
N LYS A 75 11.01 6.68 -13.56
CA LYS A 75 11.59 6.43 -12.22
C LYS A 75 10.64 6.81 -11.10
N ASP A 76 9.74 7.76 -11.35
CA ASP A 76 8.84 8.33 -10.36
C ASP A 76 7.73 7.34 -10.00
N LEU A 77 7.30 7.37 -8.76
CA LEU A 77 6.24 6.54 -8.25
C LEU A 77 4.88 7.19 -8.51
N VAL A 78 3.92 6.38 -8.92
CA VAL A 78 2.52 6.76 -9.06
C VAL A 78 1.73 6.38 -7.80
N GLY A 79 2.17 5.33 -7.11
CA GLY A 79 1.57 4.89 -5.87
C GLY A 79 2.49 3.97 -5.08
N ILE A 80 2.19 3.86 -3.78
CA ILE A 80 2.85 2.95 -2.85
C ILE A 80 1.82 2.28 -1.96
N ALA A 81 2.08 1.03 -1.59
CA ALA A 81 1.36 0.31 -0.55
C ALA A 81 2.36 -0.47 0.29
N ILE A 82 2.24 -0.36 1.61
CA ILE A 82 3.08 -1.07 2.57
C ILE A 82 2.18 -1.98 3.40
N LEU A 83 2.49 -3.27 3.41
CA LEU A 83 1.71 -4.26 4.13
C LEU A 83 2.59 -5.07 5.08
N MET A 84 2.01 -5.39 6.21
CA MET A 84 2.58 -6.29 7.21
C MET A 84 1.68 -7.51 7.38
N ARG A 85 2.24 -8.62 7.80
CA ARG A 85 1.45 -9.77 8.27
C ARG A 85 1.02 -9.50 9.71
N ASP A 86 -0.23 -9.77 10.04
CA ASP A 86 -0.69 -9.77 11.42
C ASP A 86 0.03 -10.88 12.20
N TRP A 87 0.45 -10.58 13.43
CA TRP A 87 1.23 -11.51 14.23
C TRP A 87 0.35 -12.56 14.94
N GLU A 88 -0.91 -12.21 15.23
CA GLU A 88 -1.87 -13.10 15.88
C GLU A 88 -2.66 -13.94 14.88
N ASP A 89 -2.95 -13.36 13.70
CA ASP A 89 -3.64 -14.04 12.59
C ASP A 89 -2.74 -14.05 11.35
N ILE A 90 -2.04 -15.15 11.12
CA ILE A 90 -1.09 -15.30 10.03
C ILE A 90 -1.72 -15.25 8.62
N TYR A 91 -3.03 -15.35 8.54
CA TYR A 91 -3.82 -15.24 7.29
C TYR A 91 -4.38 -13.84 7.07
N LYS A 92 -4.08 -12.90 7.97
CA LYS A 92 -4.49 -11.50 7.87
C LYS A 92 -3.30 -10.61 7.51
N ALA A 93 -3.47 -9.77 6.49
CA ALA A 93 -2.56 -8.69 6.15
C ALA A 93 -3.04 -7.37 6.78
N TYR A 94 -2.12 -6.54 7.23
CA TYR A 94 -2.41 -5.18 7.66
C TYR A 94 -1.85 -4.20 6.64
N LEU A 95 -2.71 -3.37 6.06
CA LEU A 95 -2.33 -2.29 5.16
C LEU A 95 -1.90 -1.09 6.00
N PHE A 96 -0.59 -0.94 6.14
CA PHE A 96 0.02 0.10 6.97
C PHE A 96 -0.01 1.47 6.28
N ASP A 97 0.51 1.55 5.04
CA ASP A 97 0.50 2.75 4.22
C ASP A 97 -0.12 2.47 2.86
N TYR A 98 -0.91 3.42 2.36
CA TYR A 98 -1.49 3.37 1.03
C TYR A 98 -1.64 4.76 0.43
N ALA A 99 -1.02 5.00 -0.72
CA ALA A 99 -1.08 6.30 -1.36
C ALA A 99 -1.01 6.22 -2.88
N ILE A 100 -1.70 7.18 -3.54
CA ILE A 100 -1.59 7.52 -4.96
C ILE A 100 -1.15 8.98 -5.04
N ALA A 101 -0.17 9.27 -5.91
CA ALA A 101 0.30 10.62 -6.18
C ALA A 101 -0.87 11.53 -6.59
N GLU A 102 -0.86 12.78 -6.15
CA GLU A 102 -1.99 13.69 -6.25
C GLU A 102 -2.48 13.85 -7.70
N GLU A 103 -1.56 14.02 -8.64
CA GLU A 103 -1.85 14.18 -10.07
C GLU A 103 -2.48 12.94 -10.74
N PHE A 104 -2.49 11.80 -10.04
CA PHE A 104 -3.10 10.54 -10.49
C PHE A 104 -4.40 10.19 -9.76
N ARG A 105 -4.85 11.04 -8.83
CA ARG A 105 -6.11 10.83 -8.12
C ARG A 105 -7.32 11.15 -9.00
N GLY A 106 -8.47 10.64 -8.64
CA GLY A 106 -9.73 10.88 -9.38
C GLY A 106 -9.95 9.96 -10.60
N PHE A 107 -8.94 9.20 -11.04
CA PHE A 107 -9.03 8.30 -12.20
C PHE A 107 -9.29 6.82 -11.84
N GLY A 108 -9.73 6.56 -10.62
CA GLY A 108 -10.00 5.19 -10.15
C GLY A 108 -8.76 4.33 -9.89
N LEU A 109 -7.54 4.90 -10.00
CA LEU A 109 -6.30 4.15 -9.80
C LEU A 109 -6.16 3.60 -8.39
N GLY A 110 -6.63 4.32 -7.36
CA GLY A 110 -6.61 3.82 -5.99
C GLY A 110 -7.40 2.52 -5.83
N TYR A 111 -8.60 2.44 -6.40
CA TYR A 111 -9.38 1.19 -6.40
C TYR A 111 -8.65 0.07 -7.15
N ARG A 112 -8.17 0.34 -8.37
CA ARG A 112 -7.54 -0.66 -9.23
C ARG A 112 -6.23 -1.19 -8.65
N PHE A 113 -5.42 -0.31 -8.05
CA PHE A 113 -4.16 -0.69 -7.44
C PHE A 113 -4.39 -1.56 -6.20
N LEU A 114 -5.32 -1.18 -5.32
CA LEU A 114 -5.64 -1.99 -4.13
C LEU A 114 -6.27 -3.34 -4.52
N LYS A 115 -7.10 -3.37 -5.57
CA LYS A 115 -7.65 -4.62 -6.10
C LYS A 115 -6.55 -5.60 -6.53
N VAL A 116 -5.53 -5.12 -7.27
CA VAL A 116 -4.38 -5.96 -7.69
C VAL A 116 -3.62 -6.50 -6.47
N ILE A 117 -3.43 -5.67 -5.45
CA ILE A 117 -2.77 -6.10 -4.20
C ILE A 117 -3.59 -7.18 -3.50
N ILE A 118 -4.92 -7.04 -3.41
CA ILE A 118 -5.80 -8.04 -2.80
C ILE A 118 -5.78 -9.35 -3.59
N GLU A 119 -5.76 -9.29 -4.93
CA GLU A 119 -5.59 -10.47 -5.78
C GLU A 119 -4.27 -11.20 -5.47
N ASP A 120 -3.15 -10.48 -5.41
CA ASP A 120 -1.82 -11.06 -5.10
C ASP A 120 -1.75 -11.58 -3.65
N LEU A 121 -2.39 -10.92 -2.67
CA LEU A 121 -2.51 -11.42 -1.30
C LEU A 121 -3.28 -12.74 -1.24
N SER A 122 -4.36 -12.87 -2.00
CA SER A 122 -5.10 -14.13 -2.11
C SER A 122 -4.22 -15.27 -2.64
N GLU A 123 -3.41 -15.00 -3.66
CA GLU A 123 -2.45 -15.97 -4.19
C GLU A 123 -1.36 -16.34 -3.16
N GLN A 124 -1.02 -15.42 -2.26
CA GLN A 124 -0.10 -15.64 -1.14
C GLN A 124 -0.74 -16.39 0.04
N GLY A 125 -2.05 -16.66 -0.02
CA GLY A 125 -2.79 -17.40 0.99
C GLY A 125 -3.31 -16.55 2.15
N PHE A 126 -3.47 -15.25 1.96
CA PHE A 126 -4.17 -14.40 2.91
C PHE A 126 -5.68 -14.48 2.72
N ASP A 127 -6.42 -14.54 3.82
CA ASP A 127 -7.89 -14.58 3.84
C ASP A 127 -8.49 -13.21 4.08
N LYS A 128 -7.74 -12.34 4.79
CA LYS A 128 -8.22 -11.02 5.24
C LYS A 128 -7.20 -9.93 5.01
N ILE A 129 -7.71 -8.71 4.86
CA ILE A 129 -6.91 -7.48 4.94
C ILE A 129 -7.58 -6.50 5.89
N SER A 130 -6.79 -5.89 6.77
CA SER A 130 -7.24 -4.85 7.70
C SER A 130 -6.44 -3.58 7.52
N LEU A 131 -7.00 -2.47 7.98
CA LEU A 131 -6.34 -1.16 7.98
C LEU A 131 -6.88 -0.29 9.11
N THR A 132 -6.17 0.81 9.39
CA THR A 132 -6.71 1.92 10.16
C THR A 132 -6.84 3.16 9.28
N VAL A 133 -7.93 3.90 9.44
CA VAL A 133 -8.18 5.13 8.69
C VAL A 133 -8.62 6.24 9.62
N ASP A 134 -8.15 7.45 9.37
CA ASP A 134 -8.60 8.64 10.08
C ASP A 134 -10.09 8.87 9.83
N VAL A 135 -10.84 9.11 10.90
CA VAL A 135 -12.30 9.30 10.83
C VAL A 135 -12.72 10.52 10.01
N GLU A 136 -11.80 11.46 9.79
CA GLU A 136 -12.00 12.66 8.96
C GLU A 136 -11.57 12.46 7.50
N ASN A 137 -10.87 11.36 7.18
CA ASN A 137 -10.41 11.07 5.83
C ASN A 137 -11.54 10.45 4.96
N ASN A 138 -12.53 11.28 4.63
CA ASN A 138 -13.70 10.86 3.86
C ASN A 138 -13.35 10.23 2.50
N ALA A 139 -12.27 10.68 1.85
CA ALA A 139 -11.85 10.13 0.56
C ALA A 139 -11.34 8.68 0.69
N ALA A 140 -10.57 8.39 1.73
CA ALA A 140 -10.09 7.05 2.01
C ALA A 140 -11.22 6.14 2.50
N ILE A 141 -12.10 6.63 3.37
CA ILE A 141 -13.28 5.90 3.86
C ILE A 141 -14.16 5.50 2.67
N SER A 142 -14.49 6.43 1.77
CA SER A 142 -15.27 6.12 0.57
C SER A 142 -14.58 5.09 -0.36
N LEU A 143 -13.25 5.13 -0.47
CA LEU A 143 -12.53 4.09 -1.20
C LEU A 143 -12.71 2.73 -0.53
N TYR A 144 -12.46 2.65 0.79
CA TYR A 144 -12.45 1.38 1.50
C TYR A 144 -13.86 0.81 1.69
N GLU A 145 -14.79 1.61 2.18
CA GLU A 145 -16.14 1.16 2.51
C GLU A 145 -17.01 1.04 1.25
N ASP A 146 -17.20 2.17 0.50
CA ASP A 146 -18.19 2.21 -0.59
C ASP A 146 -17.73 1.42 -1.82
N LYS A 147 -16.41 1.42 -2.14
CA LYS A 147 -15.89 0.82 -3.38
C LYS A 147 -15.26 -0.55 -3.20
N MET A 148 -14.58 -0.78 -2.07
CA MET A 148 -13.89 -2.03 -1.80
C MET A 148 -14.72 -2.98 -0.92
N GLY A 149 -15.68 -2.47 -0.15
CA GLY A 149 -16.51 -3.26 0.75
C GLY A 149 -15.82 -3.64 2.07
N PHE A 150 -14.86 -2.82 2.53
CA PHE A 150 -14.35 -2.95 3.89
C PHE A 150 -15.44 -2.62 4.89
N GLU A 151 -15.48 -3.33 6.00
CA GLU A 151 -16.38 -3.08 7.11
C GLU A 151 -15.63 -2.39 8.27
N SER A 152 -16.21 -1.32 8.82
CA SER A 152 -15.71 -0.70 10.05
C SER A 152 -16.04 -1.59 11.23
N ILE A 153 -15.04 -2.30 11.75
CA ILE A 153 -15.23 -3.26 12.85
C ILE A 153 -15.01 -2.65 14.22
N LEU A 154 -14.29 -1.53 14.31
CA LEU A 154 -13.98 -0.88 15.58
C LEU A 154 -13.68 0.61 15.38
N TYR A 155 -14.13 1.44 16.35
CA TYR A 155 -13.72 2.83 16.51
C TYR A 155 -12.72 2.94 17.65
N LYS A 156 -11.64 3.64 17.44
CA LYS A 156 -10.57 3.89 18.41
C LYS A 156 -10.39 5.39 18.64
N LEU A 157 -10.74 5.82 19.84
CA LEU A 157 -10.50 7.20 20.29
C LEU A 157 -9.00 7.41 20.55
N ASP A 158 -8.45 8.53 20.05
CA ASP A 158 -7.07 8.95 20.29
C ASP A 158 -5.99 7.89 19.93
N GLU A 159 -6.25 6.97 18.99
CA GLU A 159 -5.36 5.83 18.66
C GLU A 159 -3.95 6.28 18.27
N TYR A 160 -3.84 7.41 17.54
CA TYR A 160 -2.56 8.00 17.13
C TYR A 160 -2.23 9.29 17.92
N GLY A 161 -2.79 9.41 19.12
CA GLY A 161 -2.65 10.59 19.97
C GLY A 161 -3.93 11.42 20.00
N LYS A 162 -3.98 12.39 20.92
CA LYS A 162 -5.18 13.18 21.20
C LYS A 162 -5.77 13.84 19.96
N GLY A 163 -7.02 13.52 19.65
CA GLY A 163 -7.76 14.03 18.49
C GLY A 163 -7.48 13.29 17.19
N HIS A 164 -6.75 12.17 17.24
CA HIS A 164 -6.45 11.33 16.09
C HIS A 164 -7.19 9.99 16.19
N ASP A 165 -8.51 10.07 16.08
CA ASP A 165 -9.39 8.91 16.12
C ASP A 165 -9.27 8.09 14.85
N ARG A 166 -9.48 6.78 14.95
CA ARG A 166 -9.40 5.86 13.82
C ARG A 166 -10.59 4.92 13.75
N PHE A 167 -11.02 4.62 12.52
CA PHE A 167 -11.73 3.36 12.26
C PHE A 167 -10.72 2.26 11.99
N ILE A 168 -10.94 1.09 12.59
CA ILE A 168 -10.31 -0.16 12.16
C ILE A 168 -11.28 -0.80 11.19
N MET A 169 -10.81 -1.07 9.98
CA MET A 169 -11.61 -1.67 8.93
C MET A 169 -11.01 -3.00 8.50
N GLU A 170 -11.86 -3.94 8.11
CA GLU A 170 -11.47 -5.28 7.67
C GLU A 170 -12.25 -5.70 6.43
N LEU A 171 -11.61 -6.49 5.56
CA LEU A 171 -12.20 -7.06 4.36
C LEU A 171 -11.89 -8.55 4.28
N GLU A 172 -12.90 -9.37 4.03
CA GLU A 172 -12.75 -10.78 3.66
C GLU A 172 -12.37 -10.87 2.17
N ILE A 173 -11.15 -11.28 1.88
CA ILE A 173 -10.58 -11.30 0.52
C ILE A 173 -11.42 -12.16 -0.42
N LYS A 174 -11.84 -13.35 0.03
CA LYS A 174 -12.65 -14.28 -0.77
C LYS A 174 -14.01 -13.72 -1.18
N ASP A 175 -14.61 -12.85 -0.34
CA ASP A 175 -15.92 -12.28 -0.63
C ASP A 175 -15.80 -11.10 -1.59
N PHE A 176 -14.73 -10.32 -1.49
CA PHE A 176 -14.38 -9.29 -2.46
C PHE A 176 -14.13 -9.87 -3.87
N LEU A 177 -13.39 -10.99 -3.97
CA LEU A 177 -13.03 -11.59 -5.26
C LEU A 177 -14.18 -12.30 -5.98
N LYS A 178 -15.34 -12.49 -5.32
CA LYS A 178 -16.56 -13.05 -5.93
C LYS A 178 -17.43 -11.98 -6.63
N GLN A 179 -17.15 -10.69 -6.36
CA GLN A 179 -17.88 -9.57 -6.97
C GLN A 179 -17.36 -9.30 -8.39
#